data_ad15a51624ce0514a8511253d5a59d7e
#
_entry.id   ad15a51624ce0514a8511253d5a59d7e
#
_cell.length_a   1.000
_cell.length_b   1.000
_cell.length_c   1.000
_cell.angle_alpha   90.00
_cell.angle_beta   90.00
_cell.angle_gamma   90.00
#
_symmetry.space_group_name_H-M   'P 1'
#
loop_
_entity.id
_entity.type
_entity.pdbx_description
1 polymer ?
#
loop_
_entity_poly.entity_id
_entity_poly.type
_entity_poly.pdbx_seq_one_letter_code
_entity_poly.pdbx_strand_id
1 'polypeptide(L)'
;MFVGRHERQLDPKGRVALPSNYRPRFEPRCYLAFGQDGCIDVMTAEGFEEVANEMLEKVRRGEVGRAEQRTLAGNTLEVPVDGQGRINIDRVLRDFAGLELGSKVIVAGSFDRVEIWDPATYDRQTDEGGARIKGAAV
;
A
#
# COMPACT_ATOMS: atom_id res chain seq x y z
N MET A 1 10.75 -8.42 6.73
CA MET A 1 9.62 -7.88 7.50
C MET A 1 9.67 -6.38 7.51
N PHE A 2 8.54 -5.73 7.21
CA PHE A 2 8.43 -4.28 7.25
C PHE A 2 7.70 -3.86 8.51
N VAL A 3 8.33 -3.01 9.31
CA VAL A 3 7.76 -2.51 10.58
C VAL A 3 7.98 -1.01 10.70
N GLY A 4 7.20 -0.36 11.56
CA GLY A 4 7.31 1.06 11.83
C GLY A 4 6.46 1.90 10.90
N ARG A 5 6.32 3.18 11.25
CA ARG A 5 5.59 4.16 10.45
C ARG A 5 6.43 5.41 10.26
N HIS A 6 6.29 6.02 9.10
CA HIS A 6 7.06 7.19 8.71
C HIS A 6 6.15 8.22 8.06
N GLU A 7 6.31 9.47 8.46
CA GLU A 7 5.66 10.59 7.81
C GLU A 7 6.47 11.00 6.59
N ARG A 8 5.81 11.18 5.46
CA ARG A 8 6.44 11.61 4.22
C ARG A 8 5.55 12.62 3.52
N GLN A 9 6.10 13.27 2.51
CA GLN A 9 5.34 14.20 1.69
C GLN A 9 5.20 13.63 0.28
N LEU A 10 3.97 13.66 -0.24
CA LEU A 10 3.71 13.38 -1.64
C LEU A 10 4.04 14.66 -2.40
N ASP A 11 5.09 14.65 -3.23
CA ASP A 11 5.52 15.85 -3.90
C ASP A 11 4.53 16.28 -5.02
N PRO A 12 4.69 17.50 -5.57
CA PRO A 12 3.77 17.98 -6.62
C PRO A 12 3.76 17.15 -7.90
N LYS A 13 4.72 16.26 -8.09
CA LYS A 13 4.79 15.35 -9.24
C LYS A 13 4.27 13.95 -8.92
N GLY A 14 3.75 13.72 -7.72
CA GLY A 14 3.21 12.43 -7.32
C GLY A 14 4.23 11.43 -6.82
N ARG A 15 5.40 11.88 -6.39
CA ARG A 15 6.46 11.00 -5.89
C ARG A 15 6.52 11.04 -4.37
N VAL A 16 6.80 9.88 -3.78
CA VAL A 16 7.02 9.74 -2.34
C VAL A 16 8.32 8.98 -2.10
N ALA A 17 9.10 9.43 -1.10
CA ALA A 17 10.35 8.79 -0.73
C ALA A 17 10.07 7.57 0.15
N LEU A 18 10.62 6.43 -0.22
CA LEU A 18 10.60 5.25 0.64
C LEU A 18 11.57 5.44 1.80
N PRO A 19 11.17 5.09 3.03
CA PRO A 19 12.11 5.05 4.16
C PRO A 19 13.35 4.22 3.83
N SER A 20 14.51 4.68 4.28
CA SER A 20 15.79 4.07 3.91
C SER A 20 15.91 2.61 4.34
N ASN A 21 15.24 2.22 5.41
CA ASN A 21 15.24 0.82 5.89
C ASN A 21 14.35 -0.11 5.05
N TYR A 22 13.42 0.43 4.27
CA TYR A 22 12.57 -0.36 3.36
C TYR A 22 13.14 -0.43 1.94
N ARG A 23 13.78 0.65 1.53
CA ARG A 23 14.22 0.88 0.16
C ARG A 23 14.98 -0.29 -0.48
N PRO A 24 15.99 -0.91 0.18
CA PRO A 24 16.77 -1.98 -0.46
C PRO A 24 15.93 -3.18 -0.90
N ARG A 25 14.83 -3.45 -0.21
CA ARG A 25 13.97 -4.58 -0.55
C ARG A 25 13.08 -4.34 -1.76
N PHE A 26 12.87 -3.07 -2.11
CA PHE A 26 12.03 -2.69 -3.24
C PHE A 26 12.80 -2.34 -4.51
N GLU A 27 14.11 -2.15 -4.40
CA GLU A 27 14.94 -1.81 -5.55
C GLU A 27 15.21 -3.05 -6.42
N PRO A 28 15.28 -2.91 -7.73
CA PRO A 28 15.12 -1.67 -8.50
C PRO A 28 13.66 -1.32 -8.82
N ARG A 29 12.72 -2.21 -8.61
CA ARG A 29 11.31 -2.03 -8.94
C ARG A 29 10.42 -2.67 -7.88
N CYS A 30 9.21 -2.12 -7.73
CA CYS A 30 8.22 -2.66 -6.82
C CYS A 30 6.82 -2.60 -7.46
N TYR A 31 5.84 -3.19 -6.79
CA TYR A 31 4.45 -3.19 -7.25
C TYR A 31 3.60 -2.31 -6.33
N LEU A 32 2.74 -1.50 -6.95
CA LEU A 32 1.75 -0.69 -6.25
C LEU A 32 0.37 -1.20 -6.60
N ALA A 33 -0.47 -1.42 -5.61
CA ALA A 33 -1.82 -1.95 -5.80
C ALA A 33 -2.81 -1.31 -4.84
N PHE A 34 -4.10 -1.43 -5.16
CA PHE A 34 -5.16 -1.06 -4.23
C PHE A 34 -5.08 -1.95 -3.00
N GLY A 35 -4.96 -1.33 -1.83
CA GLY A 35 -4.90 -2.01 -0.56
C GLY A 35 -6.25 -2.07 0.13
N GLN A 36 -6.37 -2.98 1.07
CA GLN A 36 -7.56 -3.10 1.89
C GLN A 36 -7.72 -1.85 2.76
N ASP A 37 -8.95 -1.44 2.98
CA ASP A 37 -9.32 -0.25 3.76
C ASP A 37 -8.88 1.08 3.13
N GLY A 38 -8.56 1.08 1.84
CA GLY A 38 -8.31 2.30 1.08
C GLY A 38 -6.88 2.82 1.14
N CYS A 39 -5.90 1.98 1.39
CA CYS A 39 -4.49 2.34 1.27
C CYS A 39 -3.92 1.90 -0.08
N ILE A 40 -2.66 2.24 -0.32
CA ILE A 40 -1.89 1.70 -1.42
C ILE A 40 -0.91 0.68 -0.84
N ASP A 41 -0.97 -0.55 -1.34
CA ASP A 41 0.02 -1.56 -1.00
C ASP A 41 1.26 -1.39 -1.85
N VAL A 42 2.43 -1.39 -1.21
CA VAL A 42 3.74 -1.41 -1.87
C VAL A 42 4.36 -2.77 -1.58
N MET A 43 4.60 -3.55 -2.62
CA MET A 43 5.00 -4.95 -2.48
C MET A 43 6.21 -5.27 -3.33
N THR A 44 7.00 -6.22 -2.86
CA THR A 44 8.01 -6.88 -3.69
C THR A 44 7.31 -7.74 -4.74
N ALA A 45 8.04 -8.17 -5.77
CA ALA A 45 7.49 -9.08 -6.77
C ALA A 45 6.96 -10.37 -6.13
N GLU A 46 7.70 -10.92 -5.16
CA GLU A 46 7.28 -12.14 -4.45
C GLU A 46 6.02 -11.90 -3.62
N GLY A 47 5.97 -10.78 -2.90
CA GLY A 47 4.80 -10.42 -2.09
C GLY A 47 3.55 -10.22 -2.94
N PHE A 48 3.69 -9.58 -4.10
CA PHE A 48 2.57 -9.39 -5.01
C PHE A 48 2.10 -10.72 -5.61
N GLU A 49 3.01 -11.62 -5.95
CA GLU A 49 2.65 -12.94 -6.46
C GLU A 49 1.80 -13.72 -5.44
N GLU A 50 2.15 -13.66 -4.16
CA GLU A 50 1.35 -14.28 -3.11
C GLU A 50 -0.06 -13.68 -3.02
N VAL A 51 -0.17 -12.36 -3.10
CA VAL A 51 -1.47 -11.67 -3.09
C VAL A 51 -2.31 -12.08 -4.30
N ALA A 52 -1.70 -12.14 -5.48
CA ALA A 52 -2.40 -12.55 -6.71
C ALA A 52 -2.92 -13.99 -6.62
N ASN A 53 -2.08 -14.90 -6.11
CA ASN A 53 -2.46 -16.30 -5.95
C ASN A 53 -3.58 -16.47 -4.93
N GLU A 54 -3.54 -15.73 -3.82
CA GLU A 54 -4.62 -15.72 -2.82
C GLU A 54 -5.92 -15.21 -3.40
N MET A 55 -5.88 -14.15 -4.20
CA MET A 55 -7.06 -13.63 -4.89
C MET A 55 -7.66 -14.67 -5.83
N LEU A 56 -6.83 -15.35 -6.62
CA LEU A 56 -7.27 -16.40 -7.54
C LEU A 56 -7.97 -17.54 -6.79
N GLU A 57 -7.43 -17.95 -5.65
CA GLU A 57 -8.05 -18.97 -4.81
C GLU A 57 -9.41 -18.54 -4.27
N LYS A 58 -9.52 -17.30 -3.79
CA LYS A 58 -10.79 -16.74 -3.31
C LYS A 58 -11.85 -16.69 -4.40
N VAL A 59 -11.45 -16.36 -5.63
CA VAL A 59 -12.34 -16.34 -6.78
C VAL A 59 -12.83 -17.77 -7.09
N ARG A 60 -11.93 -18.75 -7.07
CA ARG A 60 -12.29 -20.15 -7.32
C ARG A 60 -13.28 -20.69 -6.29
N ARG A 61 -13.14 -20.26 -5.03
CA ARG A 61 -14.06 -20.67 -3.94
C ARG A 61 -15.35 -19.87 -3.91
N GLY A 62 -15.50 -18.89 -4.78
CA GLY A 62 -16.69 -18.04 -4.81
C GLY A 62 -16.76 -17.01 -3.69
N GLU A 63 -15.67 -16.78 -2.96
CA GLU A 63 -15.61 -15.80 -1.87
C GLU A 63 -15.49 -14.37 -2.38
N VAL A 64 -14.91 -14.20 -3.56
CA VAL A 64 -14.67 -12.91 -4.21
C VAL A 64 -15.05 -13.04 -5.66
N GLY A 65 -15.62 -11.99 -6.22
CA GLY A 65 -16.06 -11.99 -7.61
C GLY A 65 -14.92 -11.68 -8.59
N ARG A 66 -15.16 -12.01 -9.85
CA ARG A 66 -14.20 -11.74 -10.90
C ARG A 66 -14.02 -10.24 -11.16
N ALA A 67 -15.01 -9.43 -10.81
CA ALA A 67 -14.92 -7.96 -10.90
C ALA A 67 -13.81 -7.41 -10.00
N GLU A 68 -13.70 -7.92 -8.77
CA GLU A 68 -12.63 -7.52 -7.85
C GLU A 68 -11.27 -7.99 -8.36
N GLN A 69 -11.18 -9.19 -8.93
CA GLN A 69 -9.95 -9.68 -9.55
C GLN A 69 -9.50 -8.75 -10.67
N ARG A 70 -10.41 -8.36 -11.56
CA ARG A 70 -10.09 -7.45 -12.67
C ARG A 70 -9.67 -6.07 -12.18
N THR A 71 -10.34 -5.55 -11.17
CA THR A 71 -10.04 -4.24 -10.60
C THR A 71 -8.64 -4.22 -9.97
N LEU A 72 -8.31 -5.25 -9.18
CA LEU A 72 -7.00 -5.34 -8.58
C LEU A 72 -5.91 -5.48 -9.65
N ALA A 73 -6.05 -6.44 -10.54
CA ALA A 73 -5.04 -6.70 -11.57
C ALA A 73 -4.86 -5.50 -12.52
N GLY A 74 -5.97 -4.89 -12.94
CA GLY A 74 -5.94 -3.79 -13.91
C GLY A 74 -5.38 -2.48 -13.37
N ASN A 75 -5.38 -2.29 -12.05
CA ASN A 75 -4.88 -1.07 -11.40
C ASN A 75 -3.56 -1.29 -10.65
N THR A 76 -2.98 -2.47 -10.73
CA THR A 76 -1.65 -2.74 -10.19
C THR A 76 -0.59 -2.29 -11.18
N LEU A 77 0.41 -1.56 -10.67
CA LEU A 77 1.51 -1.04 -11.48
C LEU A 77 2.85 -1.55 -10.96
N GLU A 78 3.73 -1.93 -11.87
CA GLU A 78 5.14 -2.12 -11.57
C GLU A 78 5.84 -0.79 -11.79
N VAL A 79 6.49 -0.26 -10.76
CA VAL A 79 7.13 1.06 -10.81
C VAL A 79 8.61 0.97 -10.42
N PRO A 80 9.47 1.80 -11.04
CA PRO A 80 10.86 1.88 -10.63
C PRO A 80 11.01 2.65 -9.32
N VAL A 81 12.02 2.28 -8.55
CA VAL A 81 12.51 3.10 -7.44
C VAL A 81 13.64 3.96 -8.00
N ASP A 82 13.50 5.28 -7.96
CA ASP A 82 14.50 6.17 -8.57
C ASP A 82 15.78 6.26 -7.74
N GLY A 83 16.78 6.98 -8.26
CA GLY A 83 18.09 7.11 -7.62
C GLY A 83 18.04 7.78 -6.23
N GLN A 84 16.94 8.44 -5.89
CA GLN A 84 16.73 9.09 -4.59
C GLN A 84 15.77 8.28 -3.70
N GLY A 85 15.42 7.07 -4.11
CA GLY A 85 14.54 6.21 -3.33
C GLY A 85 13.06 6.56 -3.41
N ARG A 86 12.66 7.29 -4.43
CA ARG A 86 11.26 7.70 -4.61
C ARG A 86 10.54 6.79 -5.57
N ILE A 87 9.25 6.61 -5.32
CA ILE A 87 8.33 5.93 -6.23
C ILE A 87 7.26 6.91 -6.68
N ASN A 88 6.75 6.74 -7.89
CA ASN A 88 5.70 7.58 -8.43
C ASN A 88 4.35 6.89 -8.21
N ILE A 89 3.43 7.62 -7.58
CA ILE A 89 2.06 7.16 -7.35
C ILE A 89 1.17 7.84 -8.38
N ASP A 90 0.60 7.07 -9.29
CA ASP A 90 -0.22 7.61 -10.34
C ASP A 90 -1.57 8.14 -9.81
N ARG A 91 -2.28 8.87 -10.66
CA ARG A 91 -3.54 9.52 -10.28
C ARG A 91 -4.60 8.52 -9.82
N VAL A 92 -4.72 7.37 -10.48
CA VAL A 92 -5.75 6.38 -10.13
C VAL A 92 -5.51 5.86 -8.71
N LEU A 93 -4.27 5.56 -8.37
CA LEU A 93 -3.89 5.12 -7.01
C LEU A 93 -4.08 6.25 -6.00
N ARG A 94 -3.69 7.47 -6.35
CA ARG A 94 -3.88 8.62 -5.45
C ARG A 94 -5.36 8.85 -5.16
N ASP A 95 -6.21 8.81 -6.18
CA ASP A 95 -7.65 9.00 -6.01
C ASP A 95 -8.27 7.90 -5.14
N PHE A 96 -7.85 6.66 -5.35
CA PHE A 96 -8.31 5.53 -4.53
C PHE A 96 -7.98 5.73 -3.06
N ALA A 97 -6.78 6.17 -2.76
CA ALA A 97 -6.31 6.31 -1.38
C ALA A 97 -6.56 7.70 -0.77
N GLY A 98 -7.17 8.62 -1.52
CA GLY A 98 -7.45 9.96 -1.04
C GLY A 98 -6.21 10.80 -0.81
N LEU A 99 -5.17 10.61 -1.63
CA LEU A 99 -3.91 11.33 -1.49
C LEU A 99 -3.86 12.53 -2.41
N GLU A 100 -3.62 13.71 -1.85
CA GLU A 100 -3.48 14.95 -2.62
C GLU A 100 -2.01 15.28 -2.85
N LEU A 101 -1.70 15.81 -4.05
CA LEU A 101 -0.35 16.29 -4.36
C LEU A 101 0.06 17.36 -3.34
N GLY A 102 1.29 17.29 -2.86
CA GLY A 102 1.84 18.24 -1.90
C GLY A 102 1.45 17.99 -0.45
N SER A 103 0.62 16.97 -0.16
CA SER A 103 0.17 16.70 1.20
C SER A 103 1.01 15.62 1.87
N LYS A 104 0.84 15.52 3.18
CA LYS A 104 1.49 14.48 3.99
C LYS A 104 0.84 13.14 3.76
N VAL A 105 1.64 12.09 3.83
CA VAL A 105 1.20 10.69 3.77
C VAL A 105 1.90 9.90 4.87
N ILE A 106 1.33 8.77 5.24
CA ILE A 106 1.98 7.81 6.14
C ILE A 106 2.48 6.64 5.29
N VAL A 107 3.76 6.31 5.46
CA VAL A 107 4.38 5.12 4.87
C VAL A 107 4.65 4.16 6.02
N ALA A 108 3.91 3.07 6.08
CA ALA A 108 3.90 2.18 7.24
C ALA A 108 4.18 0.74 6.84
N GLY A 109 4.98 0.04 7.64
CA GLY A 109 5.17 -1.39 7.48
C GLY A 109 3.96 -2.16 7.99
N SER A 110 3.60 -3.20 7.27
CA SER A 110 2.55 -4.13 7.65
C SER A 110 3.04 -5.57 7.48
N PHE A 111 4.21 -5.85 7.98
CA PHE A 111 4.97 -7.11 7.96
C PHE A 111 5.36 -7.58 6.56
N ASP A 112 4.42 -8.07 5.79
CA ASP A 112 4.69 -8.64 4.45
C ASP A 112 4.67 -7.59 3.33
N ARG A 113 4.30 -6.36 3.66
CA ARG A 113 4.19 -5.25 2.71
C ARG A 113 4.37 -3.91 3.40
N VAL A 114 4.47 -2.87 2.60
CA VAL A 114 4.40 -1.49 3.06
C VAL A 114 3.09 -0.90 2.55
N GLU A 115 2.49 -0.02 3.33
CA GLU A 115 1.24 0.65 2.98
C GLU A 115 1.43 2.16 2.97
N ILE A 116 0.79 2.83 2.02
CA ILE A 116 0.77 4.29 1.97
C ILE A 116 -0.65 4.76 2.21
N TRP A 117 -0.81 5.66 3.18
CA TRP A 117 -2.09 6.07 3.71
C TRP A 117 -2.26 7.57 3.74
N ASP A 118 -3.49 8.03 3.55
CA ASP A 118 -3.93 9.31 4.08
C ASP A 118 -3.79 9.29 5.61
N PRO A 119 -3.17 10.31 6.24
CA PRO A 119 -2.90 10.26 7.68
C PRO A 119 -4.14 10.09 8.56
N ALA A 120 -5.24 10.78 8.25
CA ALA A 120 -6.46 10.66 9.05
C ALA A 120 -7.07 9.26 8.97
N THR A 121 -7.06 8.65 7.79
CA THR A 121 -7.55 7.29 7.60
C THR A 121 -6.67 6.28 8.34
N TYR A 122 -5.36 6.45 8.27
CA TYR A 122 -4.42 5.61 9.01
C TYR A 122 -4.68 5.66 10.51
N ASP A 123 -4.85 6.86 11.06
CA ASP A 123 -5.09 7.03 12.49
C ASP A 123 -6.38 6.35 12.93
N ARG A 124 -7.46 6.46 12.15
CA ARG A 124 -8.71 5.76 12.48
C ARG A 124 -8.52 4.25 12.49
N GLN A 125 -7.85 3.70 11.48
CA GLN A 125 -7.62 2.25 11.40
C GLN A 125 -6.74 1.73 12.53
N THR A 126 -5.69 2.46 12.88
CA THR A 126 -4.76 2.03 13.94
C THR A 126 -5.34 2.25 15.34
N ASP A 127 -6.16 3.28 15.55
CA ASP A 127 -6.88 3.46 16.81
C ASP A 127 -7.84 2.30 17.06
N GLU A 128 -8.59 1.92 16.06
CA GLU A 128 -9.50 0.78 16.12
C GLU A 128 -8.74 -0.54 16.36
N GLY A 129 -7.66 -0.75 15.61
CA GLY A 129 -6.80 -1.93 15.78
C GLY A 129 -6.15 -1.98 17.15
N GLY A 130 -5.68 -0.84 17.65
CA GLY A 130 -5.09 -0.71 18.98
C GLY A 130 -6.07 -1.09 20.08
N ALA A 131 -7.33 -0.64 19.95
CA ALA A 131 -8.38 -0.99 20.90
C ALA A 131 -8.64 -2.50 20.93
N ARG A 132 -8.66 -3.14 19.77
CA ARG A 132 -8.84 -4.60 19.69
C ARG A 132 -7.66 -5.37 20.28
N ILE A 133 -6.43 -4.94 20.00
CA ILE A 133 -5.22 -5.56 20.59
C ILE A 133 -5.27 -5.45 22.12
N LYS A 134 -5.72 -4.31 22.63
CA LYS A 134 -5.83 -4.06 24.06
C LYS A 134 -6.91 -4.91 24.73
N GLY A 135 -7.82 -5.48 23.94
CA GLY A 135 -8.91 -6.30 24.44
C GLY A 135 -10.22 -5.55 24.68
N ALA A 136 -10.34 -4.31 24.21
CA ALA A 136 -11.57 -3.56 24.27
C ALA A 136 -12.61 -4.16 23.33
N ALA A 137 -13.87 -4.20 23.75
CA ALA A 137 -14.98 -4.55 22.87
C ALA A 137 -15.22 -3.41 21.90
N VAL A 138 -15.19 -3.72 20.61
CA VAL A 138 -15.39 -2.76 19.55
C VAL A 138 -16.55 -3.20 18.68
#